data_a2de952dd5134c8c65b38cae62880628
#
_entry.id   a2de952dd5134c8c65b38cae62880628
#
_cell.length_a   1.000
_cell.length_b   1.000
_cell.length_c   1.000
_cell.angle_alpha   90.00
_cell.angle_beta   90.00
_cell.angle_gamma   90.00
#
_symmetry.space_group_name_H-M   'P 1'
#
loop_
_entity.id
_entity.type
_entity.pdbx_description
1 polymer ?
#
loop_
_entity_poly.entity_id
_entity_poly.type
_entity_poly.pdbx_seq_one_letter_code
_entity_poly.pdbx_strand_id
1 'polypeptide(L)'
;GGRFENGDKDIFQTALRETNEEIGVHSKKITLIKKLNNVYVPPSNYDIFPFMVYTADKANFIIDKNEVQGVINIEIDQLINSKIVKRKGSQISNRQIDVLVPAYRFSGHYVWGATAMILSEVKDIFTSVL
;
A
#
# COMPACT_ATOMS: atom_id res chain seq x y z
N GLY A 1 6.11 1.06 -4.74
CA GLY A 1 6.61 2.39 -4.36
C GLY A 1 8.08 2.39 -4.04
N GLY A 2 8.74 3.53 -4.20
CA GLY A 2 10.17 3.65 -3.99
C GLY A 2 10.62 5.07 -3.72
N ARG A 3 11.91 5.28 -3.85
CA ARG A 3 12.56 6.55 -3.55
C ARG A 3 12.46 7.51 -4.73
N PHE A 4 12.36 8.79 -4.41
CA PHE A 4 12.51 9.87 -5.38
C PHE A 4 13.87 9.81 -6.06
N GLU A 5 13.89 9.97 -7.39
CA GLU A 5 15.09 10.03 -8.24
C GLU A 5 15.14 11.35 -8.99
N ASN A 6 16.33 11.74 -9.44
CA ASN A 6 16.56 13.04 -10.10
C ASN A 6 15.73 13.26 -11.38
N GLY A 7 15.27 12.19 -12.03
CA GLY A 7 14.39 12.28 -13.21
C GLY A 7 12.92 12.50 -12.89
N ASP A 8 12.53 12.33 -11.64
CA ASP A 8 11.15 12.50 -11.20
C ASP A 8 10.84 13.99 -11.00
N LYS A 9 9.71 14.47 -11.53
CA LYS A 9 9.28 15.85 -11.38
C LYS A 9 8.83 16.17 -9.95
N ASP A 10 8.17 15.19 -9.32
CA ASP A 10 7.63 15.26 -7.97
C ASP A 10 7.44 13.85 -7.39
N ILE A 11 6.98 13.77 -6.17
CA ILE A 11 6.78 12.48 -5.48
C ILE A 11 5.67 11.65 -6.13
N PHE A 12 4.65 12.27 -6.73
CA PHE A 12 3.63 11.54 -7.46
C PHE A 12 4.19 10.86 -8.72
N GLN A 13 5.08 11.53 -9.44
CA GLN A 13 5.80 10.92 -10.56
C GLN A 13 6.67 9.75 -10.12
N THR A 14 7.27 9.82 -8.94
CA THR A 14 7.97 8.68 -8.32
C THR A 14 7.03 7.50 -8.14
N ALA A 15 5.85 7.72 -7.57
CA ALA A 15 4.85 6.67 -7.35
C ALA A 15 4.39 6.03 -8.67
N LEU A 16 4.18 6.84 -9.71
CA LEU A 16 3.79 6.36 -11.04
C LEU A 16 4.90 5.53 -11.71
N ARG A 17 6.14 5.99 -11.63
CA ARG A 17 7.31 5.28 -12.18
C ARG A 17 7.47 3.91 -11.51
N GLU A 18 7.49 3.90 -10.19
CA GLU A 18 7.62 2.66 -9.39
C GLU A 18 6.46 1.69 -9.66
N THR A 19 5.23 2.19 -9.78
CA THR A 19 4.07 1.35 -10.11
C THR A 19 4.24 0.67 -11.47
N ASN A 20 4.76 1.38 -12.45
CA ASN A 20 5.05 0.79 -13.75
C ASN A 20 6.19 -0.25 -13.69
N GLU A 21 7.25 0.05 -12.94
CA GLU A 21 8.39 -0.87 -12.76
C GLU A 21 7.98 -2.15 -12.03
N GLU A 22 7.23 -2.03 -10.95
CA GLU A 22 6.86 -3.16 -10.07
C GLU A 22 5.74 -4.04 -10.63
N ILE A 23 4.69 -3.45 -11.20
CA ILE A 23 3.48 -4.16 -11.61
C ILE A 23 3.01 -3.87 -13.05
N GLY A 24 3.77 -3.10 -13.81
CA GLY A 24 3.54 -2.89 -15.23
C GLY A 24 2.33 -2.03 -15.60
N VAL A 25 1.84 -1.19 -14.69
CA VAL A 25 0.74 -0.26 -14.96
C VAL A 25 1.29 1.09 -15.41
N HIS A 26 1.03 1.45 -16.67
CA HIS A 26 1.54 2.68 -17.26
C HIS A 26 0.81 3.91 -16.70
N SER A 27 1.56 5.00 -16.48
CA SER A 27 1.04 6.25 -15.92
C SER A 27 -0.14 6.86 -16.70
N LYS A 28 -0.19 6.68 -18.01
CA LYS A 28 -1.29 7.14 -18.87
C LYS A 28 -2.64 6.52 -18.54
N LYS A 29 -2.64 5.35 -17.87
CA LYS A 29 -3.85 4.63 -17.45
C LYS A 29 -4.29 4.98 -16.04
N ILE A 30 -3.51 5.80 -15.34
CA ILE A 30 -3.71 6.12 -13.93
C ILE A 30 -4.27 7.52 -13.78
N THR A 31 -5.36 7.62 -13.06
CA THR A 31 -5.96 8.91 -12.66
C THR A 31 -5.81 9.07 -11.15
N LEU A 32 -5.25 10.20 -10.71
CA LEU A 32 -5.17 10.53 -9.29
C LEU A 32 -6.57 10.83 -8.74
N ILE A 33 -6.95 10.12 -7.68
CA ILE A 33 -8.16 10.42 -6.91
C ILE A 33 -7.83 11.36 -5.75
N LYS A 34 -6.86 10.97 -4.92
CA LYS A 34 -6.53 11.71 -3.70
C LYS A 34 -5.10 11.42 -3.23
N LYS A 35 -4.42 12.47 -2.78
CA LYS A 35 -3.24 12.32 -1.95
C LYS A 35 -3.70 11.99 -0.52
N LEU A 36 -3.20 10.89 0.03
CA LEU A 36 -3.51 10.45 1.38
C LEU A 36 -2.57 11.10 2.40
N ASN A 37 -2.85 10.91 3.69
CA ASN A 37 -1.99 11.39 4.75
C ASN A 37 -0.63 10.68 4.72
N ASN A 38 0.43 11.45 4.95
CA ASN A 38 1.77 10.90 5.06
C ASN A 38 1.88 9.95 6.25
N VAL A 39 2.65 8.89 6.09
CA VAL A 39 2.93 7.93 7.15
C VAL A 39 4.43 7.91 7.43
N TYR A 40 4.81 8.27 8.64
CA TYR A 40 6.17 8.14 9.10
C TYR A 40 6.45 6.74 9.64
N VAL A 41 7.56 6.15 9.23
CA VAL A 41 7.99 4.80 9.62
C VAL A 41 9.27 4.90 10.45
N PRO A 42 9.18 4.92 11.80
CA PRO A 42 10.33 5.15 12.68
C PRO A 42 11.53 4.22 12.45
N PRO A 43 11.36 2.89 12.25
CA PRO A 43 12.50 2.00 12.08
C PRO A 43 13.38 2.33 10.89
N SER A 44 12.79 2.83 9.80
CA SER A 44 13.52 3.21 8.58
C SER A 44 13.79 4.70 8.46
N ASN A 45 13.20 5.51 9.34
CA ASN A 45 13.22 6.98 9.27
C ASN A 45 12.71 7.51 7.91
N TYR A 46 11.73 6.82 7.31
CA TYR A 46 11.11 7.25 6.06
C TYR A 46 9.74 7.87 6.29
N ASP A 47 9.45 8.89 5.49
CA ASP A 47 8.09 9.38 5.25
C ASP A 47 7.53 8.73 3.98
N ILE A 48 6.37 8.11 4.11
CA ILE A 48 5.62 7.57 2.98
C ILE A 48 4.59 8.60 2.55
N PHE A 49 4.53 8.87 1.24
CA PHE A 49 3.57 9.77 0.60
C PHE A 49 2.61 8.93 -0.24
N PRO A 50 1.50 8.44 0.31
CA PRO A 50 0.60 7.57 -0.42
C PRO A 50 -0.36 8.36 -1.30
N PHE A 51 -0.71 7.75 -2.43
CA PHE A 51 -1.67 8.30 -3.38
C PHE A 51 -2.74 7.25 -3.69
N MET A 52 -3.98 7.64 -3.64
CA MET A 52 -5.11 6.85 -4.11
C MET A 52 -5.36 7.18 -5.56
N VAL A 53 -5.31 6.16 -6.40
CA VAL A 53 -5.43 6.31 -7.85
C VAL A 53 -6.47 5.35 -8.40
N TYR A 54 -6.93 5.62 -9.63
CA TYR A 54 -7.91 4.82 -10.34
C TYR A 54 -7.40 4.46 -11.73
N THR A 55 -7.71 3.28 -12.18
CA THR A 55 -7.57 2.87 -13.58
C THR A 55 -8.86 2.22 -14.06
N ALA A 56 -9.32 2.60 -15.26
CA ALA A 56 -10.55 2.05 -15.87
C ALA A 56 -10.34 0.66 -16.49
N ASP A 57 -9.11 0.35 -16.86
CA ASP A 57 -8.77 -0.93 -17.45
C ASP A 57 -8.66 -2.01 -16.37
N LYS A 58 -9.19 -3.22 -16.66
CA LYS A 58 -8.77 -4.39 -15.89
C LYS A 58 -7.25 -4.47 -15.98
N ALA A 59 -6.60 -4.22 -14.85
CA ALA A 59 -5.16 -4.22 -14.81
C ALA A 59 -4.64 -5.65 -15.04
N ASN A 60 -4.08 -5.88 -16.22
CA ASN A 60 -3.22 -7.02 -16.45
C ASN A 60 -1.86 -6.66 -15.86
N PHE A 61 -1.62 -7.09 -14.63
CA PHE A 61 -0.35 -6.81 -13.96
C PHE A 61 0.77 -7.64 -14.58
N ILE A 62 1.86 -6.94 -14.93
CA ILE A 62 3.14 -7.55 -15.31
C ILE A 62 4.09 -7.33 -14.14
N ILE A 63 4.22 -8.35 -13.30
CA ILE A 63 4.97 -8.27 -12.05
C ILE A 63 6.45 -8.42 -12.31
N ASP A 64 7.26 -7.50 -11.78
CA ASP A 64 8.69 -7.71 -11.62
C ASP A 64 8.94 -8.64 -10.43
N LYS A 65 9.27 -9.90 -10.71
CA LYS A 65 9.48 -10.93 -9.69
C LYS A 65 10.67 -10.68 -8.77
N ASN A 66 11.57 -9.77 -9.14
CA ASN A 66 12.69 -9.38 -8.28
C ASN A 66 12.25 -8.45 -7.14
N GLU A 67 11.14 -7.72 -7.31
CA GLU A 67 10.67 -6.74 -6.34
C GLU A 67 9.31 -7.11 -5.72
N VAL A 68 8.45 -7.79 -6.48
CA VAL A 68 7.06 -8.10 -6.09
C VAL A 68 6.81 -9.60 -6.14
N GLN A 69 6.38 -10.18 -5.03
CA GLN A 69 6.04 -11.61 -4.96
C GLN A 69 4.65 -11.93 -5.53
N GLY A 70 3.73 -10.98 -5.48
CA GLY A 70 2.38 -11.16 -5.96
C GLY A 70 1.52 -9.92 -5.77
N VAL A 71 0.30 -9.99 -6.28
CA VAL A 71 -0.72 -8.94 -6.15
C VAL A 71 -1.94 -9.53 -5.46
N ILE A 72 -2.49 -8.81 -4.50
CA ILE A 72 -3.73 -9.16 -3.82
C ILE A 72 -4.80 -8.17 -4.25
N ASN A 73 -5.86 -8.68 -4.85
CA ASN A 73 -7.06 -7.90 -5.14
C ASN A 73 -8.01 -7.97 -3.96
N ILE A 74 -8.45 -6.81 -3.50
CA ILE A 74 -9.37 -6.68 -2.38
C ILE A 74 -10.60 -5.95 -2.89
N GLU A 75 -11.76 -6.60 -2.83
CA GLU A 75 -13.02 -5.94 -3.16
C GLU A 75 -13.30 -4.81 -2.15
N ILE A 76 -13.89 -3.72 -2.63
CA ILE A 76 -14.19 -2.55 -1.77
C ILE A 76 -15.08 -2.97 -0.59
N ASP A 77 -16.10 -3.82 -0.84
CA ASP A 77 -16.96 -4.33 0.22
C ASP A 77 -16.21 -5.17 1.25
N GLN A 78 -15.22 -5.94 0.83
CA GLN A 78 -14.35 -6.66 1.76
C GLN A 78 -13.53 -5.71 2.62
N LEU A 79 -13.01 -4.63 2.04
CA LEU A 79 -12.25 -3.62 2.79
C LEU A 79 -13.15 -2.92 3.80
N ILE A 80 -14.34 -2.44 3.38
CA ILE A 80 -15.28 -1.72 4.24
C ILE A 80 -15.71 -2.59 5.42
N ASN A 81 -16.02 -3.85 5.20
CA ASN A 81 -16.48 -4.80 6.22
C ASN A 81 -15.34 -5.46 7.00
N SER A 82 -14.08 -5.21 6.63
CA SER A 82 -12.94 -5.82 7.31
C SER A 82 -12.82 -5.34 8.77
N LYS A 83 -12.32 -6.23 9.61
CA LYS A 83 -12.00 -5.91 11.00
C LYS A 83 -10.50 -6.02 11.23
N ILE A 84 -10.01 -5.21 12.16
CA ILE A 84 -8.62 -5.32 12.60
C ILE A 84 -8.48 -6.60 13.42
N VAL A 85 -7.49 -7.39 13.07
CA VAL A 85 -7.07 -8.60 13.77
C VAL A 85 -5.68 -8.42 14.37
N LYS A 86 -5.31 -9.24 15.32
CA LYS A 86 -3.97 -9.22 15.90
C LYS A 86 -3.10 -10.28 15.22
N ARG A 87 -1.91 -9.89 14.83
CA ARG A 87 -0.89 -10.76 14.24
C ARG A 87 0.35 -10.76 15.13
N LYS A 88 1.05 -11.90 15.22
CA LYS A 88 2.39 -11.93 15.81
C LYS A 88 3.35 -11.17 14.91
N GLY A 89 3.93 -10.09 15.45
CA GLY A 89 4.98 -9.34 14.77
C GLY A 89 6.31 -10.08 14.87
N SER A 90 7.08 -10.10 13.81
CA SER A 90 8.46 -10.57 13.85
C SER A 90 9.37 -9.44 14.29
N GLN A 91 10.17 -9.73 15.32
CA GLN A 91 11.37 -9.02 15.78
C GLN A 91 11.33 -7.48 15.79
N ILE A 92 11.12 -6.92 16.95
CA ILE A 92 11.65 -5.59 17.26
C ILE A 92 12.99 -5.82 17.95
N SER A 93 14.09 -5.45 17.26
CA SER A 93 15.49 -5.48 17.72
C SER A 93 15.90 -6.72 18.51
N ASN A 94 16.64 -7.64 17.89
CA ASN A 94 17.43 -8.73 18.50
C ASN A 94 16.87 -9.51 19.71
N ARG A 95 15.64 -9.26 20.13
CA ARG A 95 14.90 -10.01 21.13
C ARG A 95 13.68 -10.62 20.47
N GLN A 96 13.53 -11.93 20.57
CA GLN A 96 12.29 -12.64 20.23
C GLN A 96 11.21 -12.23 21.24
N ILE A 97 10.60 -11.09 21.03
CA ILE A 97 9.39 -10.69 21.75
C ILE A 97 8.25 -10.86 20.77
N ASP A 98 7.37 -11.82 21.04
CA ASP A 98 6.10 -11.99 20.33
C ASP A 98 5.19 -10.79 20.63
N VAL A 99 5.37 -9.71 19.86
CA VAL A 99 4.47 -8.54 19.94
C VAL A 99 3.30 -8.77 19.02
N LEU A 100 2.09 -8.69 19.55
CA LEU A 100 0.87 -8.69 18.73
C LEU A 100 0.71 -7.31 18.08
N VAL A 101 0.66 -7.27 16.77
CA VAL A 101 0.46 -6.04 15.99
C VAL A 101 -0.91 -6.04 15.30
N PRO A 102 -1.58 -4.86 15.19
CA PRO A 102 -2.82 -4.75 14.43
C PRO A 102 -2.59 -5.05 12.95
N ALA A 103 -3.50 -5.78 12.34
CA ALA A 103 -3.44 -6.13 10.93
C ALA A 103 -4.82 -6.29 10.33
N TYR A 104 -4.92 -6.17 9.01
CA TYR A 104 -6.02 -6.71 8.23
C TYR A 104 -5.65 -8.10 7.70
N ARG A 105 -6.64 -8.92 7.43
CA ARG A 105 -6.44 -10.22 6.80
C ARG A 105 -7.30 -10.32 5.55
N PHE A 106 -6.65 -10.51 4.39
CA PHE A 106 -7.30 -10.69 3.10
C PHE A 106 -6.71 -11.93 2.40
N SER A 107 -7.58 -12.84 1.96
CA SER A 107 -7.17 -14.05 1.22
C SER A 107 -6.00 -14.82 1.88
N GLY A 108 -6.01 -14.91 3.21
CA GLY A 108 -4.94 -15.57 3.98
C GLY A 108 -3.67 -14.76 4.20
N HIS A 109 -3.58 -13.55 3.64
CA HIS A 109 -2.46 -12.64 3.84
C HIS A 109 -2.75 -11.60 4.91
N TYR A 110 -1.75 -11.29 5.71
CA TYR A 110 -1.83 -10.21 6.68
C TYR A 110 -1.27 -8.92 6.09
N VAL A 111 -2.02 -7.83 6.24
CA VAL A 111 -1.58 -6.48 5.91
C VAL A 111 -1.44 -5.70 7.21
N TRP A 112 -0.25 -5.25 7.51
CA TRP A 112 0.08 -4.60 8.78
C TRP A 112 1.02 -3.41 8.58
N GLY A 113 1.40 -2.72 9.66
CA GLY A 113 2.33 -1.59 9.61
C GLY A 113 1.78 -0.41 8.80
N ALA A 114 2.66 0.26 8.08
CA ALA A 114 2.32 1.44 7.29
C ALA A 114 1.24 1.16 6.23
N THR A 115 1.30 0.01 5.58
CA THR A 115 0.29 -0.37 4.56
C THR A 115 -1.09 -0.51 5.19
N ALA A 116 -1.20 -1.07 6.39
CA ALA A 116 -2.48 -1.17 7.09
C ALA A 116 -3.02 0.21 7.49
N MET A 117 -2.15 1.14 7.87
CA MET A 117 -2.55 2.53 8.18
C MET A 117 -3.10 3.23 6.92
N ILE A 118 -2.45 3.07 5.79
CA ILE A 118 -2.91 3.59 4.50
C ILE A 118 -4.27 2.98 4.12
N LEU A 119 -4.43 1.66 4.25
CA LEU A 119 -5.70 0.99 3.99
C LEU A 119 -6.82 1.43 4.93
N SER A 120 -6.50 1.76 6.18
CA SER A 120 -7.51 2.29 7.12
C SER A 120 -8.05 3.63 6.65
N GLU A 121 -7.19 4.53 6.18
CA GLU A 121 -7.64 5.80 5.59
C GLU A 121 -8.49 5.58 4.33
N VAL A 122 -8.08 4.68 3.45
CA VAL A 122 -8.87 4.32 2.25
C VAL A 122 -10.24 3.77 2.65
N LYS A 123 -10.29 2.88 3.64
CA LYS A 123 -11.54 2.34 4.17
C LYS A 123 -12.45 3.44 4.71
N ASP A 124 -11.91 4.39 5.48
CA ASP A 124 -12.68 5.50 6.04
C ASP A 124 -13.26 6.39 4.93
N ILE A 125 -12.49 6.65 3.88
CA ILE A 125 -12.96 7.39 2.70
C ILE A 125 -14.16 6.68 2.06
N PHE A 126 -14.04 5.40 1.76
CA PHE A 126 -15.15 4.64 1.15
C PHE A 126 -16.36 4.53 2.07
N THR A 127 -16.15 4.33 3.35
CA THR A 127 -17.25 4.27 4.32
C THR A 127 -18.01 5.60 4.42
N SER A 128 -17.31 6.72 4.25
CA SER A 128 -17.94 8.04 4.33
C SER A 128 -18.78 8.42 3.11
N VAL A 129 -18.53 7.81 1.95
CA VAL A 129 -19.21 8.13 0.67
C VAL A 129 -20.18 7.05 0.21
N LEU A 130 -20.14 5.88 0.79
CA LEU A 130 -21.05 4.77 0.53
C LEU A 130 -22.00 4.57 1.71
#